data_b3b6fc5fc3e92f9abed7a731144f9f24
#
_entry.id   b3b6fc5fc3e92f9abed7a731144f9f24
#
_cell.length_a   1.000
_cell.length_b   1.000
_cell.length_c   1.000
_cell.angle_alpha   90.00
_cell.angle_beta   90.00
_cell.angle_gamma   90.00
#
_symmetry.space_group_name_H-M   'P 1'
#
loop_
_entity.id
_entity.type
_entity.pdbx_description
1 polymer ?
#
loop_
_entity_poly.entity_id
_entity_poly.type
_entity_poly.pdbx_seq_one_letter_code
_entity_poly.pdbx_strand_id
1 'polypeptide(L)'
;MATRSAEPHVLLVAAFDDALHAHAGLRRRALERLGCRVATFNLMGTGGWLSRIRRVGLHDRLARAIASTTPALVLVLEGTQVDAAMVASLRHGGVPVWANWFSDGRRSADDIRPLAAAYDAVFVADCATVEALDELGNPPVHYLPAGCDPSIHRPLRARDRFRANVVFVGTATPHRERRLAELVEFGVAVWGPGWRRTKLRDYCRGELLGHEDYIRAYAGASVGVNVAFAEGDQGQREPGASRRLFEIAAIGVPQVVEEHPDVHFHFREGSEILIARTPADLRTLTSEALHDRAWAEQVAAGARQRALGEHTYMHRLAALLQAVSGRAPALAGTGGRDAQPSVTLSRGDA
;
A
#
# COMPACT_ATOMS: atom_id res chain seq x y z
N MET A 1 13.81 39.57 0.62
CA MET A 1 12.64 38.95 -0.03
C MET A 1 13.00 37.48 -0.30
N ALA A 2 12.48 36.55 0.48
CA ALA A 2 12.65 35.13 0.21
C ALA A 2 11.87 34.81 -1.07
N THR A 3 12.53 34.41 -2.12
CA THR A 3 11.91 33.84 -3.31
C THR A 3 11.07 32.65 -2.87
N ARG A 4 9.73 32.74 -2.98
CA ARG A 4 8.87 31.57 -2.87
C ARG A 4 9.39 30.55 -3.88
N SER A 5 10.00 29.48 -3.39
CA SER A 5 10.33 28.33 -4.22
C SER A 5 9.04 27.90 -4.91
N ALA A 6 9.05 27.82 -6.22
CA ALA A 6 7.89 27.39 -6.99
C ALA A 6 7.51 25.98 -6.51
N GLU A 7 6.24 25.77 -6.20
CA GLU A 7 5.72 24.46 -5.81
C GLU A 7 6.07 23.43 -6.88
N PRO A 8 6.76 22.35 -6.55
CA PRO A 8 7.17 21.36 -7.54
C PRO A 8 5.94 20.65 -8.12
N HIS A 9 5.92 20.56 -9.44
CA HIS A 9 4.81 19.95 -10.15
C HIS A 9 5.04 18.45 -10.32
N VAL A 10 4.12 17.63 -9.83
CA VAL A 10 4.13 16.16 -9.94
C VAL A 10 2.97 15.73 -10.84
N LEU A 11 3.24 14.94 -11.87
CA LEU A 11 2.22 14.24 -12.64
C LEU A 11 2.07 12.82 -12.06
N LEU A 12 0.96 12.58 -11.36
CA LEU A 12 0.62 11.28 -10.79
C LEU A 12 -0.14 10.44 -11.81
N VAL A 13 0.50 9.38 -12.29
CA VAL A 13 -0.03 8.44 -13.29
C VAL A 13 -0.49 7.18 -12.60
N ALA A 14 -1.79 6.92 -12.57
CA ALA A 14 -2.35 5.79 -11.83
C ALA A 14 -3.70 5.35 -12.39
N ALA A 15 -4.15 4.17 -11.98
CA ALA A 15 -5.56 3.80 -12.07
C ALA A 15 -6.32 4.52 -10.94
N PHE A 16 -7.17 5.46 -11.31
CA PHE A 16 -8.10 6.10 -10.37
C PHE A 16 -9.43 5.38 -10.47
N ASP A 17 -9.64 4.41 -9.59
CA ASP A 17 -10.87 3.66 -9.46
C ASP A 17 -11.61 4.15 -8.21
N ASP A 18 -12.88 4.52 -8.35
CA ASP A 18 -13.72 5.01 -7.25
C ASP A 18 -14.19 3.86 -6.34
N ALA A 19 -14.10 2.61 -6.79
CA ALA A 19 -14.76 1.49 -6.13
C ALA A 19 -13.93 0.82 -5.01
N LEU A 20 -12.60 0.83 -5.09
CA LEU A 20 -11.75 0.10 -4.15
C LEU A 20 -10.61 0.99 -3.66
N HIS A 21 -10.88 1.72 -2.58
CA HIS A 21 -9.81 2.39 -1.86
C HIS A 21 -8.99 3.31 -2.75
N ALA A 22 -9.50 4.43 -3.10
CA ALA A 22 -8.82 5.51 -3.84
C ALA A 22 -7.30 5.65 -3.56
N HIS A 23 -6.52 4.54 -3.78
CA HIS A 23 -5.09 4.48 -3.45
C HIS A 23 -4.34 5.62 -4.10
N ALA A 24 -4.63 5.89 -5.36
CA ALA A 24 -4.10 7.02 -6.07
C ALA A 24 -4.54 8.34 -5.42
N GLY A 25 -5.79 8.43 -4.98
CA GLY A 25 -6.33 9.59 -4.28
C GLY A 25 -5.67 9.87 -2.93
N LEU A 26 -5.34 8.81 -2.15
CA LEU A 26 -4.61 8.96 -0.89
C LEU A 26 -3.21 9.54 -1.12
N ARG A 27 -2.51 9.04 -2.13
CA ARG A 27 -1.17 9.51 -2.50
C ARG A 27 -1.20 10.93 -3.06
N ARG A 28 -2.20 11.26 -3.89
CA ARG A 28 -2.41 12.62 -4.36
C ARG A 28 -2.53 13.60 -3.18
N ARG A 29 -3.42 13.33 -2.23
CA ARG A 29 -3.59 14.18 -1.04
C ARG A 29 -2.32 14.31 -0.21
N ALA A 30 -1.57 13.24 -0.07
CA ALA A 30 -0.31 13.28 0.67
C ALA A 30 0.74 14.15 -0.04
N LEU A 31 0.87 14.07 -1.37
CA LEU A 31 1.73 14.95 -2.16
C LEU A 31 1.31 16.42 -2.05
N GLU A 32 0.00 16.70 -2.13
CA GLU A 32 -0.53 18.07 -1.97
C GLU A 32 -0.20 18.62 -0.57
N ARG A 33 -0.34 17.80 0.49
CA ARG A 33 0.04 18.17 1.86
C ARG A 33 1.54 18.41 2.05
N LEU A 34 2.37 17.73 1.25
CA LEU A 34 3.82 17.94 1.20
C LEU A 34 4.21 19.18 0.39
N GLY A 35 3.25 19.96 -0.12
CA GLY A 35 3.48 21.19 -0.86
C GLY A 35 3.76 20.97 -2.35
N CYS A 36 3.39 19.83 -2.92
CA CYS A 36 3.46 19.59 -4.35
C CYS A 36 2.20 20.07 -5.05
N ARG A 37 2.35 20.69 -6.22
CA ARG A 37 1.26 20.84 -7.18
C ARG A 37 1.09 19.52 -7.92
N VAL A 38 -0.09 18.89 -7.82
CA VAL A 38 -0.32 17.55 -8.38
C VAL A 38 -1.32 17.60 -9.53
N ALA A 39 -0.87 17.17 -10.71
CA ALA A 39 -1.75 16.80 -11.81
C ALA A 39 -1.95 15.28 -11.81
N THR A 40 -3.11 14.81 -12.26
CA THR A 40 -3.42 13.38 -12.31
C THR A 40 -3.65 12.90 -13.72
N PHE A 41 -3.15 11.71 -14.03
CA PHE A 41 -3.41 11.02 -15.30
C PHE A 41 -4.02 9.64 -15.00
N ASN A 42 -5.27 9.42 -15.45
CA ASN A 42 -5.98 8.18 -15.18
C ASN A 42 -5.68 7.14 -16.28
N LEU A 43 -5.04 6.05 -15.89
CA LEU A 43 -4.74 4.90 -16.75
C LEU A 43 -6.01 4.12 -17.15
N MET A 44 -7.10 4.22 -16.37
CA MET A 44 -8.36 3.53 -16.67
C MET A 44 -9.14 4.18 -17.81
N GLY A 45 -8.80 5.39 -18.22
CA GLY A 45 -9.56 6.17 -19.20
C GLY A 45 -10.90 6.66 -18.62
N THR A 46 -11.62 7.47 -19.37
CA THR A 46 -12.97 7.93 -19.03
C THR A 46 -13.99 6.90 -19.50
N GLY A 47 -14.25 5.87 -18.72
CA GLY A 47 -15.39 4.95 -18.76
C GLY A 47 -15.95 4.41 -20.09
N GLY A 48 -16.33 3.14 -20.11
CA GLY A 48 -17.11 2.50 -21.14
C GLY A 48 -16.54 1.14 -21.56
N TRP A 49 -17.39 0.28 -22.19
CA TRP A 49 -17.01 -1.07 -22.70
C TRP A 49 -15.89 -1.02 -23.74
N LEU A 50 -15.66 0.14 -24.37
CA LEU A 50 -14.52 0.42 -25.27
C LEU A 50 -13.16 0.46 -24.55
N SER A 51 -13.13 0.27 -23.25
CA SER A 51 -11.89 0.19 -22.45
C SER A 51 -10.93 -0.95 -22.85
N ARG A 52 -11.38 -1.90 -23.67
CA ARG A 52 -10.50 -2.92 -24.31
C ARG A 52 -9.51 -2.33 -25.32
N ILE A 53 -9.77 -1.12 -25.83
CA ILE A 53 -8.87 -0.38 -26.73
C ILE A 53 -7.95 0.57 -25.91
N ARG A 54 -7.69 0.24 -24.65
CA ARG A 54 -6.98 1.09 -23.65
C ARG A 54 -5.57 1.51 -24.05
N ARG A 55 -4.92 0.78 -24.94
CA ARG A 55 -3.56 1.12 -25.41
C ARG A 55 -3.56 2.13 -26.57
N VAL A 56 -4.65 2.22 -27.33
CA VAL A 56 -4.72 3.18 -28.43
C VAL A 56 -4.75 4.60 -27.89
N GLY A 57 -3.76 5.40 -28.28
CA GLY A 57 -3.64 6.78 -27.89
C GLY A 57 -3.20 7.03 -26.43
N LEU A 58 -2.79 5.98 -25.66
CA LEU A 58 -2.25 6.18 -24.31
C LEU A 58 -0.99 7.04 -24.34
N HIS A 59 -0.06 6.72 -25.25
CA HIS A 59 1.16 7.47 -25.47
C HIS A 59 0.87 8.95 -25.74
N ASP A 60 0.02 9.27 -26.71
CA ASP A 60 -0.27 10.66 -27.10
C ASP A 60 -1.02 11.43 -26.02
N ARG A 61 -1.86 10.75 -25.25
CA ARG A 61 -2.56 11.34 -24.12
C ARG A 61 -1.57 11.67 -22.99
N LEU A 62 -0.65 10.77 -22.68
CA LEU A 62 0.37 10.97 -21.65
C LEU A 62 1.38 12.04 -22.10
N ALA A 63 1.80 12.04 -23.38
CA ALA A 63 2.63 13.07 -23.97
C ALA A 63 2.00 14.46 -23.81
N ARG A 64 0.73 14.59 -24.15
CA ARG A 64 -0.01 15.87 -23.98
C ARG A 64 -0.13 16.28 -22.52
N ALA A 65 -0.36 15.32 -21.60
CA ALA A 65 -0.40 15.62 -20.18
C ALA A 65 0.96 16.12 -19.67
N ILE A 66 2.06 15.51 -20.07
CA ILE A 66 3.42 15.96 -19.72
C ILE A 66 3.69 17.35 -20.30
N ALA A 67 3.39 17.58 -21.58
CA ALA A 67 3.60 18.86 -22.23
C ALA A 67 2.78 20.01 -21.60
N SER A 68 1.53 19.73 -21.22
CA SER A 68 0.64 20.74 -20.61
C SER A 68 0.97 21.04 -19.14
N THR A 69 1.52 20.08 -18.41
CA THR A 69 1.81 20.20 -16.98
C THR A 69 3.27 20.52 -16.69
N THR A 70 4.17 20.23 -17.62
CA THR A 70 5.63 20.41 -17.45
C THR A 70 6.11 19.95 -16.07
N PRO A 71 5.89 18.66 -15.69
CA PRO A 71 6.15 18.20 -14.35
C PRO A 71 7.66 18.03 -14.09
N ALA A 72 8.09 18.24 -12.85
CA ALA A 72 9.43 17.88 -12.41
C ALA A 72 9.57 16.36 -12.19
N LEU A 73 8.45 15.72 -11.82
CA LEU A 73 8.37 14.28 -11.56
C LEU A 73 7.11 13.70 -12.23
N VAL A 74 7.28 12.62 -12.98
CA VAL A 74 6.20 11.69 -13.34
C VAL A 74 6.26 10.50 -12.39
N LEU A 75 5.32 10.43 -11.48
CA LEU A 75 5.19 9.32 -10.54
C LEU A 75 4.13 8.34 -11.05
N VAL A 76 4.57 7.17 -11.44
CA VAL A 76 3.70 6.08 -11.89
C VAL A 76 3.40 5.15 -10.70
N LEU A 77 2.14 4.81 -10.50
CA LEU A 77 1.74 3.81 -9.51
C LEU A 77 1.36 2.53 -10.23
N GLU A 78 2.10 1.46 -9.99
CA GLU A 78 1.90 0.10 -10.55
C GLU A 78 2.03 0.00 -12.09
N GLY A 79 1.64 0.95 -12.81
CA GLY A 79 1.56 1.28 -14.24
C GLY A 79 2.17 0.34 -15.27
N THR A 80 1.77 -0.93 -15.31
CA THR A 80 2.25 -1.89 -16.32
C THR A 80 1.89 -1.55 -17.77
N GLN A 81 0.96 -0.62 -17.94
CA GLN A 81 0.59 -0.10 -19.25
C GLN A 81 1.59 0.97 -19.74
N VAL A 82 2.39 1.53 -18.84
CA VAL A 82 3.46 2.49 -19.12
C VAL A 82 4.76 1.69 -19.20
N ASP A 83 4.97 1.09 -20.35
CA ASP A 83 6.14 0.22 -20.58
C ASP A 83 7.42 1.02 -20.83
N ALA A 84 8.54 0.32 -20.84
CA ALA A 84 9.87 0.91 -20.98
C ALA A 84 10.01 1.71 -22.28
N ALA A 85 9.43 1.24 -23.39
CA ALA A 85 9.49 1.93 -24.68
C ALA A 85 8.73 3.26 -24.64
N MET A 86 7.57 3.28 -23.97
CA MET A 86 6.78 4.50 -23.77
C MET A 86 7.54 5.51 -22.92
N VAL A 87 8.12 5.10 -21.79
CA VAL A 87 8.92 5.99 -20.94
C VAL A 87 10.10 6.56 -21.72
N ALA A 88 10.85 5.71 -22.45
CA ALA A 88 11.98 6.13 -23.25
C ALA A 88 11.59 7.16 -24.34
N SER A 89 10.44 6.96 -25.01
CA SER A 89 9.95 7.87 -26.05
C SER A 89 9.46 9.22 -25.54
N LEU A 90 8.99 9.27 -24.28
CA LEU A 90 8.47 10.47 -23.64
C LEU A 90 9.51 11.23 -22.82
N ARG A 91 10.71 10.67 -22.70
CA ARG A 91 11.82 11.29 -21.99
C ARG A 91 12.58 12.24 -22.92
N HIS A 92 12.62 13.52 -22.57
CA HIS A 92 13.35 14.53 -23.31
C HIS A 92 14.33 15.26 -22.39
N GLY A 93 15.62 15.21 -22.68
CA GLY A 93 16.64 16.00 -21.98
C GLY A 93 16.77 15.78 -20.47
N GLY A 94 16.40 14.61 -19.95
CA GLY A 94 16.48 14.28 -18.53
C GLY A 94 15.36 14.86 -17.64
N VAL A 95 14.39 15.56 -18.23
CA VAL A 95 13.21 16.11 -17.52
C VAL A 95 11.95 15.65 -18.26
N PRO A 96 10.89 15.23 -17.55
CA PRO A 96 10.81 15.02 -16.10
C PRO A 96 11.60 13.80 -15.60
N VAL A 97 11.86 13.77 -14.28
CA VAL A 97 12.28 12.53 -13.61
C VAL A 97 11.13 11.54 -13.62
N TRP A 98 11.42 10.26 -13.86
CA TRP A 98 10.45 9.19 -13.91
C TRP A 98 10.67 8.24 -12.73
N ALA A 99 9.65 8.06 -11.90
CA ALA A 99 9.67 7.07 -10.83
C ALA A 99 8.46 6.14 -10.92
N ASN A 100 8.63 4.87 -10.57
CA ASN A 100 7.53 3.93 -10.44
C ASN A 100 7.48 3.37 -9.02
N TRP A 101 6.30 3.33 -8.44
CA TRP A 101 6.06 2.75 -7.13
C TRP A 101 5.11 1.55 -7.23
N PHE A 102 5.69 0.36 -7.06
CA PHE A 102 4.99 -0.92 -6.98
C PHE A 102 4.65 -1.20 -5.52
N SER A 103 3.52 -0.68 -5.06
CA SER A 103 3.12 -0.70 -3.64
C SER A 103 2.13 -1.80 -3.29
N ASP A 104 1.59 -2.52 -4.28
CA ASP A 104 0.55 -3.56 -4.06
C ASP A 104 1.15 -4.95 -3.79
N GLY A 105 2.47 -5.09 -3.91
CA GLY A 105 3.19 -6.31 -3.59
C GLY A 105 2.83 -7.55 -4.42
N ARG A 106 2.03 -7.41 -5.49
CA ARG A 106 1.58 -8.54 -6.31
C ARG A 106 2.51 -8.88 -7.47
N ARG A 107 3.60 -8.11 -7.61
CA ARG A 107 4.51 -8.31 -8.72
C ARG A 107 5.81 -8.90 -8.24
N SER A 108 6.22 -9.93 -8.96
CA SER A 108 7.54 -10.50 -8.76
C SER A 108 8.63 -9.56 -9.31
N ALA A 109 9.87 -9.79 -8.88
CA ALA A 109 11.02 -9.10 -9.45
C ALA A 109 11.11 -9.28 -10.98
N ASP A 110 10.73 -10.45 -11.50
CA ASP A 110 10.76 -10.75 -12.94
C ASP A 110 9.71 -9.93 -13.73
N ASP A 111 8.56 -9.61 -13.11
CA ASP A 111 7.56 -8.72 -13.71
C ASP A 111 8.04 -7.26 -13.75
N ILE A 112 8.80 -6.84 -12.74
CA ILE A 112 9.27 -5.46 -12.57
C ILE A 112 10.54 -5.21 -13.39
N ARG A 113 11.44 -6.18 -13.47
CA ARG A 113 12.75 -6.09 -14.14
C ARG A 113 12.71 -5.46 -15.55
N PRO A 114 11.81 -5.87 -16.46
CA PRO A 114 11.73 -5.29 -17.81
C PRO A 114 11.30 -3.81 -17.81
N LEU A 115 10.58 -3.38 -16.78
CA LEU A 115 10.08 -2.03 -16.64
C LEU A 115 11.10 -1.12 -15.95
N ALA A 116 11.83 -1.66 -14.97
CA ALA A 116 12.71 -0.91 -14.07
C ALA A 116 13.73 -0.05 -14.83
N ALA A 117 14.40 -0.62 -15.82
CA ALA A 117 15.49 0.04 -16.55
C ALA A 117 15.10 1.38 -17.23
N ALA A 118 13.81 1.62 -17.44
CA ALA A 118 13.34 2.85 -18.07
C ALA A 118 13.10 4.00 -17.09
N TYR A 119 13.03 3.71 -15.79
CA TYR A 119 12.78 4.71 -14.76
C TYR A 119 14.07 5.24 -14.15
N ASP A 120 14.03 6.41 -13.53
CA ASP A 120 15.16 6.98 -12.79
C ASP A 120 15.26 6.41 -11.37
N ALA A 121 14.14 5.95 -10.81
CA ALA A 121 14.08 5.25 -9.55
C ALA A 121 12.85 4.33 -9.53
N VAL A 122 12.99 3.18 -8.87
CA VAL A 122 11.92 2.22 -8.66
C VAL A 122 11.73 2.00 -7.17
N PHE A 123 10.47 1.97 -6.75
CA PHE A 123 10.09 1.74 -5.36
C PHE A 123 9.24 0.48 -5.28
N VAL A 124 9.57 -0.43 -4.40
CA VAL A 124 8.89 -1.72 -4.21
C VAL A 124 8.52 -1.95 -2.76
N ALA A 125 7.48 -2.71 -2.52
CA ALA A 125 6.93 -2.92 -1.18
C ALA A 125 7.52 -4.14 -0.45
N ASP A 126 8.51 -4.80 -1.01
CA ASP A 126 9.05 -6.06 -0.52
C ASP A 126 10.59 -6.06 -0.55
N CYS A 127 11.22 -6.43 0.58
CA CYS A 127 12.68 -6.45 0.70
C CYS A 127 13.33 -7.48 -0.22
N ALA A 128 12.74 -8.67 -0.38
CA ALA A 128 13.29 -9.68 -1.29
C ALA A 128 13.25 -9.23 -2.75
N THR A 129 12.24 -8.44 -3.13
CA THR A 129 12.17 -7.82 -4.46
C THR A 129 13.26 -6.75 -4.64
N VAL A 130 13.59 -5.98 -3.59
CA VAL A 130 14.73 -5.04 -3.63
C VAL A 130 16.01 -5.80 -3.92
N GLU A 131 16.31 -6.85 -3.14
CA GLU A 131 17.51 -7.66 -3.30
C GLU A 131 17.61 -8.25 -4.72
N ALA A 132 16.52 -8.85 -5.22
CA ALA A 132 16.47 -9.46 -6.54
C ALA A 132 16.64 -8.45 -7.70
N LEU A 133 16.27 -7.18 -7.50
CA LEU A 133 16.39 -6.12 -8.50
C LEU A 133 17.69 -5.31 -8.35
N ASP A 134 18.28 -5.26 -7.16
CA ASP A 134 19.53 -4.51 -6.91
C ASP A 134 20.72 -5.05 -7.71
N GLU A 135 20.68 -6.33 -8.08
CA GLU A 135 21.64 -6.95 -8.99
C GLU A 135 21.73 -6.26 -10.37
N LEU A 136 20.69 -5.52 -10.77
CA LEU A 136 20.69 -4.74 -12.01
C LEU A 136 21.59 -3.52 -11.94
N GLY A 137 21.92 -3.03 -10.74
CA GLY A 137 22.81 -1.88 -10.49
C GLY A 137 22.27 -0.51 -10.95
N ASN A 138 21.28 -0.46 -11.84
CA ASN A 138 20.64 0.77 -12.30
C ASN A 138 19.28 0.45 -12.96
N PRO A 139 18.16 1.13 -12.64
CA PRO A 139 18.06 2.28 -11.73
C PRO A 139 18.17 1.86 -10.24
N PRO A 140 18.35 2.83 -9.32
CA PRO A 140 18.26 2.55 -7.89
C PRO A 140 16.88 2.01 -7.53
N VAL A 141 16.85 0.90 -6.79
CA VAL A 141 15.64 0.28 -6.28
C VAL A 141 15.55 0.54 -4.77
N HIS A 142 14.39 1.01 -4.34
CA HIS A 142 14.16 1.40 -2.95
C HIS A 142 13.02 0.59 -2.34
N TYR A 143 13.20 0.15 -1.11
CA TYR A 143 12.11 -0.38 -0.31
C TYR A 143 11.14 0.73 0.09
N LEU A 144 9.88 0.62 -0.30
CA LEU A 144 8.83 1.58 0.04
C LEU A 144 7.47 0.89 0.11
N PRO A 145 7.08 0.35 1.26
CA PRO A 145 5.80 -0.32 1.42
C PRO A 145 4.63 0.68 1.39
N ALA A 146 3.41 0.16 1.39
CA ALA A 146 2.21 0.97 1.55
C ALA A 146 2.21 1.72 2.91
N GLY A 147 1.21 2.53 3.12
CA GLY A 147 1.03 3.29 4.36
C GLY A 147 -0.44 3.52 4.65
N CYS A 148 -0.73 4.35 5.65
CA CYS A 148 -2.06 4.80 5.99
C CYS A 148 -2.27 6.30 5.71
N ASP A 149 -3.51 6.74 5.64
CA ASP A 149 -3.90 8.16 5.67
C ASP A 149 -4.70 8.40 6.96
N PRO A 150 -4.17 9.15 7.94
CA PRO A 150 -4.84 9.38 9.23
C PRO A 150 -6.18 10.12 9.12
N SER A 151 -6.41 10.85 8.04
CA SER A 151 -7.71 11.53 7.83
C SER A 151 -8.82 10.54 7.48
N ILE A 152 -8.44 9.36 7.03
CA ILE A 152 -9.32 8.28 6.56
C ILE A 152 -9.27 7.10 7.52
N HIS A 153 -8.09 6.51 7.71
CA HIS A 153 -7.86 5.35 8.58
C HIS A 153 -7.78 5.83 10.04
N ARG A 154 -8.93 5.90 10.68
CA ARG A 154 -9.08 6.39 12.05
C ARG A 154 -10.18 5.65 12.77
N PRO A 155 -10.20 5.65 14.10
CA PRO A 155 -11.30 5.07 14.85
C PRO A 155 -12.63 5.69 14.43
N LEU A 156 -13.61 4.86 14.13
CA LEU A 156 -14.98 5.26 13.83
C LEU A 156 -15.94 4.54 14.77
N ARG A 157 -17.06 5.18 15.07
CA ARG A 157 -18.13 4.51 15.81
C ARG A 157 -18.63 3.31 14.99
N ALA A 158 -18.53 2.14 15.57
CA ALA A 158 -19.05 0.92 14.96
C ALA A 158 -20.58 1.01 14.80
N ARG A 159 -21.07 0.60 13.63
CA ARG A 159 -22.50 0.35 13.41
C ARG A 159 -22.76 -1.13 13.65
N ASP A 160 -23.94 -1.48 14.15
CA ASP A 160 -24.25 -2.87 14.57
C ASP A 160 -24.00 -3.90 13.47
N ARG A 161 -24.31 -3.55 12.21
CA ARG A 161 -24.06 -4.44 11.06
C ARG A 161 -22.59 -4.82 10.85
N PHE A 162 -21.65 -4.03 11.40
CA PHE A 162 -20.21 -4.26 11.28
C PHE A 162 -19.60 -4.89 12.55
N ARG A 163 -20.38 -5.00 13.65
CA ARG A 163 -19.85 -5.60 14.87
C ARG A 163 -19.57 -7.08 14.67
N ALA A 164 -18.37 -7.50 14.99
CA ALA A 164 -17.93 -8.89 15.03
C ALA A 164 -16.73 -9.05 15.95
N ASN A 165 -16.53 -10.25 16.48
CA ASN A 165 -15.35 -10.52 17.30
C ASN A 165 -14.09 -10.51 16.42
N VAL A 166 -14.13 -11.23 15.30
CA VAL A 166 -13.00 -11.35 14.36
C VAL A 166 -13.43 -10.85 12.99
N VAL A 167 -12.63 -9.95 12.40
CA VAL A 167 -12.93 -9.36 11.10
C VAL A 167 -11.79 -9.57 10.11
N PHE A 168 -12.15 -10.01 8.90
CA PHE A 168 -11.28 -10.02 7.74
C PHE A 168 -11.96 -9.34 6.55
N VAL A 169 -11.25 -8.45 5.88
CA VAL A 169 -11.70 -7.84 4.61
C VAL A 169 -10.68 -8.11 3.51
N GLY A 170 -11.12 -8.82 2.48
CA GLY A 170 -10.29 -9.15 1.33
C GLY A 170 -10.90 -10.24 0.45
N THR A 171 -10.31 -10.47 -0.71
CA THR A 171 -10.73 -11.52 -1.66
C THR A 171 -10.55 -12.91 -1.04
N ALA A 172 -11.49 -13.79 -1.27
CA ALA A 172 -11.40 -15.19 -0.89
C ALA A 172 -10.32 -15.90 -1.70
N THR A 173 -9.48 -16.69 -1.03
CA THR A 173 -8.54 -17.64 -1.64
C THR A 173 -8.58 -18.94 -0.86
N PRO A 174 -8.11 -20.07 -1.42
CA PRO A 174 -8.04 -21.33 -0.68
C PRO A 174 -7.23 -21.24 0.62
N HIS A 175 -6.13 -20.47 0.61
CA HIS A 175 -5.30 -20.22 1.80
C HIS A 175 -6.12 -19.47 2.88
N ARG A 176 -6.71 -18.32 2.50
CA ARG A 176 -7.54 -17.51 3.40
C ARG A 176 -8.73 -18.27 3.96
N GLU A 177 -9.38 -19.08 3.11
CA GLU A 177 -10.50 -19.94 3.55
C GLU A 177 -10.05 -20.90 4.65
N ARG A 178 -8.93 -21.61 4.45
CA ARG A 178 -8.37 -22.52 5.46
C ARG A 178 -8.06 -21.80 6.77
N ARG A 179 -7.34 -20.67 6.70
CA ARG A 179 -6.93 -19.92 7.89
C ARG A 179 -8.09 -19.34 8.66
N LEU A 180 -9.07 -18.77 7.98
CA LEU A 180 -10.24 -18.16 8.63
C LEU A 180 -11.25 -19.18 9.11
N ALA A 181 -11.28 -20.39 8.55
CA ALA A 181 -12.09 -21.49 9.07
C ALA A 181 -11.67 -21.89 10.49
N GLU A 182 -10.40 -21.77 10.85
CA GLU A 182 -9.89 -22.01 12.21
C GLU A 182 -10.43 -21.00 13.25
N LEU A 183 -10.99 -19.87 12.79
CA LEU A 183 -11.48 -18.79 13.65
C LEU A 183 -13.01 -18.72 13.76
N VAL A 184 -13.72 -19.65 13.14
CA VAL A 184 -15.20 -19.63 13.06
C VAL A 184 -15.85 -19.62 14.45
N GLU A 185 -15.33 -20.40 15.38
CA GLU A 185 -15.88 -20.48 16.75
C GLU A 185 -15.77 -19.15 17.52
N PHE A 186 -14.85 -18.26 17.13
CA PHE A 186 -14.68 -16.93 17.72
C PHE A 186 -15.64 -15.88 17.16
N GLY A 187 -16.50 -16.24 16.20
CA GLY A 187 -17.44 -15.30 15.59
C GLY A 187 -16.80 -14.45 14.50
N VAL A 188 -16.16 -15.11 13.53
CA VAL A 188 -15.55 -14.46 12.37
C VAL A 188 -16.61 -13.83 11.46
N ALA A 189 -16.29 -12.67 10.88
CA ALA A 189 -17.03 -12.05 9.81
C ALA A 189 -16.09 -11.69 8.67
N VAL A 190 -16.46 -12.05 7.46
CA VAL A 190 -15.66 -11.80 6.26
C VAL A 190 -16.40 -10.90 5.28
N TRP A 191 -15.64 -10.01 4.62
CA TRP A 191 -16.11 -9.19 3.50
C TRP A 191 -15.15 -9.30 2.33
N GLY A 192 -15.67 -9.24 1.14
CA GLY A 192 -14.90 -9.24 -0.09
C GLY A 192 -15.40 -10.23 -1.12
N PRO A 193 -14.85 -10.19 -2.35
CA PRO A 193 -15.30 -11.06 -3.42
C PRO A 193 -14.95 -12.53 -3.18
N GLY A 194 -15.83 -13.41 -3.60
CA GLY A 194 -15.61 -14.85 -3.66
C GLY A 194 -16.04 -15.65 -2.44
N TRP A 195 -16.26 -15.05 -1.26
CA TRP A 195 -16.60 -15.77 -0.01
C TRP A 195 -17.88 -16.57 -0.09
N ARG A 196 -18.89 -16.11 -0.86
CA ARG A 196 -20.16 -16.83 -1.04
C ARG A 196 -20.03 -18.20 -1.69
N ARG A 197 -18.85 -18.47 -2.31
CA ARG A 197 -18.52 -19.75 -2.97
C ARG A 197 -17.62 -20.65 -2.12
N THR A 198 -17.35 -20.27 -0.88
CA THR A 198 -16.48 -20.99 0.05
C THR A 198 -17.30 -21.63 1.19
N LYS A 199 -16.63 -22.39 2.05
CA LYS A 199 -17.22 -22.94 3.28
C LYS A 199 -17.58 -21.82 4.28
N LEU A 200 -17.02 -20.62 4.11
CA LEU A 200 -17.28 -19.45 4.95
C LEU A 200 -18.42 -18.56 4.43
N ARG A 201 -19.26 -19.06 3.51
CA ARG A 201 -20.38 -18.29 2.93
C ARG A 201 -21.34 -17.71 3.97
N ASP A 202 -21.60 -18.46 5.06
CA ASP A 202 -22.52 -18.05 6.11
C ASP A 202 -21.95 -16.98 7.03
N TYR A 203 -20.65 -16.76 6.98
CA TYR A 203 -19.91 -15.71 7.68
C TYR A 203 -19.64 -14.51 6.77
N CYS A 204 -19.97 -14.59 5.48
CA CYS A 204 -19.82 -13.50 4.51
C CYS A 204 -20.92 -12.46 4.69
N ARG A 205 -20.54 -11.26 5.12
CA ARG A 205 -21.46 -10.14 5.34
C ARG A 205 -21.57 -9.17 4.17
N GLY A 206 -20.75 -9.34 3.12
CA GLY A 206 -20.82 -8.56 1.89
C GLY A 206 -19.63 -8.78 0.97
N GLU A 207 -19.82 -8.59 -0.35
CA GLU A 207 -18.77 -8.81 -1.35
C GLU A 207 -17.99 -7.52 -1.66
N LEU A 208 -18.64 -6.38 -1.59
CA LEU A 208 -18.02 -5.09 -1.85
C LEU A 208 -18.27 -4.15 -0.67
N LEU A 209 -17.23 -3.49 -0.23
CA LEU A 209 -17.29 -2.43 0.76
C LEU A 209 -16.84 -1.14 0.13
N GLY A 210 -17.65 -0.11 0.27
CA GLY A 210 -17.19 1.26 0.06
C GLY A 210 -16.10 1.60 1.08
N HIS A 211 -15.36 2.67 0.81
CA HIS A 211 -14.21 3.06 1.62
C HIS A 211 -14.55 3.25 3.11
N GLU A 212 -15.64 3.95 3.41
CA GLU A 212 -16.08 4.16 4.79
C GLU A 212 -16.52 2.86 5.46
N ASP A 213 -17.21 1.99 4.74
CA ASP A 213 -17.68 0.70 5.26
C ASP A 213 -16.51 -0.26 5.54
N TYR A 214 -15.43 -0.19 4.77
CA TYR A 214 -14.18 -0.91 5.05
C TYR A 214 -13.61 -0.51 6.43
N ILE A 215 -13.52 0.80 6.69
CA ILE A 215 -13.02 1.31 7.97
C ILE A 215 -13.96 0.93 9.10
N ARG A 216 -15.28 1.02 8.87
CA ARG A 216 -16.30 0.64 9.86
C ARG A 216 -16.30 -0.87 10.17
N ALA A 217 -15.98 -1.71 9.18
CA ALA A 217 -15.86 -3.15 9.39
C ALA A 217 -14.72 -3.45 10.37
N TYR A 218 -13.54 -2.86 10.19
CA TYR A 218 -12.46 -3.00 11.16
C TYR A 218 -12.74 -2.28 12.47
N ALA A 219 -13.25 -1.06 12.46
CA ALA A 219 -13.60 -0.34 13.69
C ALA A 219 -14.70 -1.05 14.53
N GLY A 220 -15.46 -1.94 13.91
CA GLY A 220 -16.45 -2.79 14.57
C GLY A 220 -15.91 -4.13 15.08
N ALA A 221 -14.65 -4.44 14.81
CA ALA A 221 -13.99 -5.66 15.21
C ALA A 221 -13.46 -5.58 16.64
N SER A 222 -13.50 -6.70 17.37
CA SER A 222 -12.67 -6.85 18.57
C SER A 222 -11.23 -7.18 18.20
N VAL A 223 -11.04 -7.97 17.12
CA VAL A 223 -9.72 -8.32 16.56
C VAL A 223 -9.80 -8.30 15.02
N GLY A 224 -8.90 -7.60 14.36
CA GLY A 224 -8.68 -7.69 12.94
C GLY A 224 -7.68 -8.80 12.62
N VAL A 225 -7.92 -9.57 11.58
CA VAL A 225 -6.92 -10.55 11.11
C VAL A 225 -6.38 -10.17 9.74
N ASN A 226 -5.09 -10.41 9.54
CA ASN A 226 -4.40 -10.12 8.29
C ASN A 226 -3.76 -11.41 7.77
N VAL A 227 -4.46 -12.07 6.84
CA VAL A 227 -4.06 -13.35 6.25
C VAL A 227 -3.54 -13.08 4.84
N ALA A 228 -2.41 -13.67 4.49
CA ALA A 228 -1.76 -13.59 3.19
C ALA A 228 -2.69 -14.00 2.04
N PHE A 229 -2.39 -13.58 0.81
CA PHE A 229 -3.19 -13.93 -0.36
C PHE A 229 -3.01 -15.40 -0.77
N ALA A 230 -1.78 -15.90 -0.68
CA ALA A 230 -1.40 -17.26 -1.04
C ALA A 230 -0.48 -17.88 0.01
N GLU A 231 -0.43 -19.19 0.05
CA GLU A 231 0.53 -19.95 0.86
C GLU A 231 1.88 -19.96 0.15
N GLY A 232 2.97 -19.81 0.92
CA GLY A 232 4.32 -19.65 0.40
C GLY A 232 4.98 -20.87 -0.24
N ASP A 233 4.22 -21.87 -0.68
CA ASP A 233 4.75 -23.18 -1.06
C ASP A 233 5.09 -23.34 -2.55
N GLN A 234 4.90 -22.32 -3.37
CA GLN A 234 5.23 -22.34 -4.81
C GLN A 234 5.83 -21.02 -5.31
N GLY A 235 6.63 -20.32 -4.50
CA GLY A 235 7.27 -19.08 -4.93
C GLY A 235 6.32 -17.87 -5.10
N GLN A 236 5.06 -17.99 -4.72
CA GLN A 236 4.07 -16.91 -4.72
C GLN A 236 3.76 -16.47 -3.29
N ARG A 237 4.78 -16.13 -2.52
CA ARG A 237 4.55 -15.32 -1.32
C ARG A 237 3.91 -14.00 -1.74
N GLU A 238 2.95 -13.53 -0.94
CA GLU A 238 2.52 -12.14 -1.07
C GLU A 238 3.76 -11.28 -0.79
N PRO A 239 4.34 -10.61 -1.79
CA PRO A 239 5.54 -9.84 -1.54
C PRO A 239 5.18 -8.64 -0.68
N GLY A 240 5.93 -8.47 0.42
CA GLY A 240 5.83 -7.32 1.30
C GLY A 240 4.71 -7.35 2.32
N ALA A 241 4.82 -6.46 3.28
CA ALA A 241 3.80 -6.24 4.29
C ALA A 241 2.53 -5.68 3.64
N SER A 242 1.43 -6.40 3.82
CA SER A 242 0.11 -5.98 3.31
C SER A 242 -0.22 -4.56 3.79
N ARG A 243 -0.81 -3.73 2.90
CA ARG A 243 -1.29 -2.38 3.30
C ARG A 243 -2.25 -2.40 4.49
N ARG A 244 -3.04 -3.48 4.65
CA ARG A 244 -3.93 -3.65 5.80
C ARG A 244 -3.20 -3.58 7.13
N LEU A 245 -1.94 -3.97 7.16
CA LEU A 245 -1.09 -3.85 8.33
C LEU A 245 -1.10 -2.42 8.89
N PHE A 246 -0.90 -1.44 8.02
CA PHE A 246 -0.85 -0.02 8.38
C PHE A 246 -2.24 0.60 8.56
N GLU A 247 -3.21 0.18 7.75
CA GLU A 247 -4.57 0.69 7.79
C GLU A 247 -5.29 0.27 9.09
N ILE A 248 -5.22 -1.02 9.47
CA ILE A 248 -5.82 -1.55 10.70
C ILE A 248 -5.15 -0.94 11.92
N ALA A 249 -3.82 -0.82 11.92
CA ALA A 249 -3.08 -0.15 12.99
C ALA A 249 -3.55 1.30 13.17
N ALA A 250 -3.69 2.07 12.07
CA ALA A 250 -4.16 3.45 12.13
C ALA A 250 -5.63 3.57 12.59
N ILE A 251 -6.48 2.58 12.29
CA ILE A 251 -7.86 2.49 12.80
C ILE A 251 -7.85 2.23 14.32
N GLY A 252 -6.79 1.62 14.85
CA GLY A 252 -6.64 1.35 16.28
C GLY A 252 -7.36 0.07 16.72
N VAL A 253 -7.31 -0.95 15.91
CA VAL A 253 -7.87 -2.28 16.19
C VAL A 253 -6.73 -3.27 16.42
N PRO A 254 -6.79 -4.10 17.48
CA PRO A 254 -5.83 -5.17 17.66
C PRO A 254 -5.81 -6.07 16.43
N GLN A 255 -4.61 -6.41 15.93
CA GLN A 255 -4.53 -7.29 14.76
C GLN A 255 -3.58 -8.45 14.97
N VAL A 256 -4.01 -9.61 14.50
CA VAL A 256 -3.18 -10.79 14.35
C VAL A 256 -2.84 -10.94 12.87
N VAL A 257 -1.55 -11.00 12.57
CA VAL A 257 -1.04 -11.10 11.19
C VAL A 257 -0.28 -12.40 10.99
N GLU A 258 -0.38 -13.00 9.80
CA GLU A 258 0.53 -14.08 9.43
C GLU A 258 1.95 -13.56 9.30
N GLU A 259 2.90 -14.39 9.71
CA GLU A 259 4.35 -14.13 9.65
C GLU A 259 4.77 -13.69 8.24
N HIS A 260 5.43 -12.56 8.16
CA HIS A 260 6.13 -12.07 6.98
C HIS A 260 7.39 -11.31 7.43
N PRO A 261 8.55 -11.52 6.80
CA PRO A 261 9.79 -10.86 7.21
C PRO A 261 9.66 -9.34 7.36
N ASP A 262 8.97 -8.69 6.43
CA ASP A 262 8.81 -7.23 6.40
C ASP A 262 7.97 -6.68 7.57
N VAL A 263 7.14 -7.51 8.23
CA VAL A 263 6.32 -7.04 9.37
C VAL A 263 7.19 -6.56 10.52
N HIS A 264 8.31 -7.26 10.76
CA HIS A 264 9.25 -6.94 11.83
C HIS A 264 9.98 -5.60 11.66
N PHE A 265 10.06 -5.07 10.43
CA PHE A 265 10.62 -3.74 10.19
C PHE A 265 9.66 -2.61 10.58
N HIS A 266 8.38 -2.92 10.75
CA HIS A 266 7.35 -1.90 10.93
C HIS A 266 6.76 -1.86 12.33
N PHE A 267 6.64 -3.02 12.97
CA PHE A 267 5.97 -3.13 14.26
C PHE A 267 6.71 -4.08 15.18
N ARG A 268 6.70 -3.77 16.49
CA ARG A 268 7.27 -4.62 17.53
C ARG A 268 6.29 -5.71 17.91
N GLU A 269 6.71 -6.97 17.75
CA GLU A 269 5.92 -8.13 18.14
C GLU A 269 5.54 -8.07 19.63
N GLY A 270 4.30 -8.45 19.93
CA GLY A 270 3.75 -8.54 21.28
C GLY A 270 3.31 -7.20 21.89
N SER A 271 3.85 -6.07 21.43
CA SER A 271 3.52 -4.74 21.96
C SER A 271 2.84 -3.80 20.94
N GLU A 272 3.02 -4.05 19.64
CA GLU A 272 2.41 -3.27 18.57
C GLU A 272 1.69 -4.17 17.57
N ILE A 273 2.08 -5.45 17.47
CA ILE A 273 1.49 -6.41 16.55
C ILE A 273 1.53 -7.84 17.13
N LEU A 274 0.57 -8.67 16.76
CA LEU A 274 0.53 -10.10 17.11
C LEU A 274 0.84 -10.92 15.86
N ILE A 275 1.94 -11.69 15.86
CA ILE A 275 2.43 -12.40 14.69
C ILE A 275 2.17 -13.90 14.84
N ALA A 276 1.38 -14.46 13.93
CA ALA A 276 1.06 -15.87 13.86
C ALA A 276 1.97 -16.58 12.85
N ARG A 277 2.81 -17.49 13.32
CA ARG A 277 3.72 -18.29 12.48
C ARG A 277 3.08 -19.57 11.97
N THR A 278 2.09 -20.06 12.74
CA THR A 278 1.34 -21.27 12.43
C THR A 278 -0.17 -21.02 12.51
N PRO A 279 -1.00 -21.92 11.96
CA PRO A 279 -2.46 -21.87 12.17
C PRO A 279 -2.84 -21.92 13.66
N ALA A 280 -2.09 -22.67 14.46
CA ALA A 280 -2.31 -22.75 15.91
C ALA A 280 -2.04 -21.41 16.59
N ASP A 281 -0.96 -20.70 16.19
CA ASP A 281 -0.66 -19.35 16.71
C ASP A 281 -1.78 -18.38 16.34
N LEU A 282 -2.27 -18.42 15.09
CA LEU A 282 -3.37 -17.55 14.64
C LEU A 282 -4.60 -17.74 15.54
N ARG A 283 -4.94 -18.97 15.89
CA ARG A 283 -6.04 -19.31 16.78
C ARG A 283 -5.77 -18.86 18.22
N THR A 284 -4.59 -19.18 18.76
CA THR A 284 -4.21 -18.86 20.14
C THR A 284 -4.17 -17.35 20.36
N LEU A 285 -3.45 -16.60 19.54
CA LEU A 285 -3.33 -15.15 19.66
C LEU A 285 -4.68 -14.45 19.46
N THR A 286 -5.55 -14.96 18.57
CA THR A 286 -6.90 -14.43 18.40
C THR A 286 -7.73 -14.68 19.68
N SER A 287 -7.65 -15.87 20.27
CA SER A 287 -8.35 -16.20 21.52
C SER A 287 -7.87 -15.32 22.67
N GLU A 288 -6.56 -15.16 22.83
CA GLU A 288 -5.96 -14.33 23.89
C GLU A 288 -6.40 -12.86 23.75
N ALA A 289 -6.35 -12.31 22.55
CA ALA A 289 -6.77 -10.93 22.28
C ALA A 289 -8.28 -10.70 22.52
N LEU A 290 -9.10 -11.73 22.36
CA LEU A 290 -10.53 -11.67 22.68
C LEU A 290 -10.80 -11.78 24.20
N HIS A 291 -9.99 -12.53 24.94
CA HIS A 291 -10.15 -12.73 26.38
C HIS A 291 -9.53 -11.57 27.19
N ASP A 292 -8.32 -11.16 26.87
CA ASP A 292 -7.67 -10.02 27.51
C ASP A 292 -7.80 -8.76 26.63
N ARG A 293 -8.96 -8.15 26.71
CA ARG A 293 -9.25 -6.95 25.93
C ARG A 293 -8.36 -5.75 26.31
N ALA A 294 -7.99 -5.64 27.59
CA ALA A 294 -7.15 -4.54 28.05
C ALA A 294 -5.75 -4.63 27.45
N TRP A 295 -5.15 -5.80 27.44
CA TRP A 295 -3.89 -6.07 26.76
C TRP A 295 -3.99 -5.82 25.25
N ALA A 296 -5.01 -6.38 24.60
CA ALA A 296 -5.22 -6.20 23.16
C ALA A 296 -5.38 -4.73 22.75
N GLU A 297 -6.10 -3.93 23.56
CA GLU A 297 -6.25 -2.49 23.35
C GLU A 297 -4.91 -1.74 23.53
N GLN A 298 -4.05 -2.16 24.45
CA GLN A 298 -2.69 -1.60 24.61
C GLN A 298 -1.83 -1.89 23.36
N VAL A 299 -1.85 -3.12 22.85
CA VAL A 299 -1.16 -3.49 21.60
C VAL A 299 -1.67 -2.63 20.44
N ALA A 300 -2.98 -2.47 20.30
CA ALA A 300 -3.59 -1.64 19.27
C ALA A 300 -3.19 -0.15 19.40
N ALA A 301 -3.11 0.37 20.62
CA ALA A 301 -2.67 1.74 20.87
C ALA A 301 -1.21 1.94 20.46
N GLY A 302 -0.32 0.99 20.78
CA GLY A 302 1.07 0.98 20.34
C GLY A 302 1.20 0.94 18.83
N ALA A 303 0.46 0.02 18.18
CA ALA A 303 0.39 -0.06 16.72
C ALA A 303 -0.05 1.25 16.07
N ARG A 304 -1.10 1.86 16.63
CA ARG A 304 -1.63 3.12 16.11
C ARG A 304 -0.64 4.27 16.26
N GLN A 305 0.01 4.39 17.41
CA GLN A 305 1.05 5.40 17.63
C GLN A 305 2.18 5.25 16.60
N ARG A 306 2.67 4.04 16.39
CA ARG A 306 3.70 3.72 15.40
C ARG A 306 3.24 4.06 13.97
N ALA A 307 2.04 3.61 13.58
CA ALA A 307 1.50 3.84 12.24
C ALA A 307 1.35 5.34 11.93
N LEU A 308 0.87 6.13 12.87
CA LEU A 308 0.71 7.58 12.70
C LEU A 308 2.03 8.32 12.70
N GLY A 309 3.00 7.88 13.51
CA GLY A 309 4.33 8.50 13.63
C GLY A 309 5.25 8.20 12.45
N GLU A 310 5.13 7.03 11.81
CA GLU A 310 6.16 6.56 10.88
C GLU A 310 5.63 5.96 9.57
N HIS A 311 4.34 5.58 9.51
CA HIS A 311 3.83 4.76 8.41
C HIS A 311 2.67 5.39 7.62
N THR A 312 2.60 6.74 7.58
CA THR A 312 1.62 7.43 6.75
C THR A 312 2.09 7.56 5.30
N TYR A 313 1.15 7.78 4.38
CA TYR A 313 1.52 8.12 3.00
C TYR A 313 2.34 9.41 2.89
N MET A 314 2.25 10.33 3.85
CA MET A 314 3.13 11.50 3.90
C MET A 314 4.59 11.07 4.13
N HIS A 315 4.86 10.18 5.09
CA HIS A 315 6.21 9.65 5.34
C HIS A 315 6.75 8.93 4.10
N ARG A 316 5.93 8.08 3.46
CA ARG A 316 6.33 7.35 2.24
C ARG A 316 6.69 8.29 1.09
N LEU A 317 5.84 9.26 0.83
CA LEU A 317 6.07 10.20 -0.28
C LEU A 317 7.17 11.22 0.02
N ALA A 318 7.35 11.62 1.27
CA ALA A 318 8.51 12.43 1.65
C ALA A 318 9.83 11.68 1.38
N ALA A 319 9.91 10.40 1.77
CA ALA A 319 11.07 9.55 1.48
C ALA A 319 11.29 9.36 -0.04
N LEU A 320 10.21 9.13 -0.80
CA LEU A 320 10.27 9.04 -2.26
C LEU A 320 10.80 10.32 -2.89
N LEU A 321 10.23 11.47 -2.53
CA LEU A 321 10.65 12.78 -3.05
C LEU A 321 12.11 13.06 -2.71
N GLN A 322 12.56 12.72 -1.51
CA GLN A 322 13.95 12.84 -1.10
C GLN A 322 14.88 11.97 -1.96
N ALA A 323 14.52 10.72 -2.21
CA ALA A 323 15.33 9.80 -3.02
C ALA A 323 15.52 10.29 -4.46
N VAL A 324 14.51 10.96 -5.04
CA VAL A 324 14.58 11.49 -6.41
C VAL A 324 15.05 12.94 -6.49
N SER A 325 15.20 13.64 -5.37
CA SER A 325 15.53 15.08 -5.33
C SER A 325 16.89 15.41 -5.97
N GLY A 326 17.86 14.51 -5.89
CA GLY A 326 19.16 14.67 -6.54
C GLY A 326 19.09 14.77 -8.08
N ARG A 327 18.04 14.20 -8.67
CA ARG A 327 17.78 14.21 -10.13
C ARG A 327 16.74 15.27 -10.53
N ALA A 328 15.96 15.75 -9.57
CA ALA A 328 14.96 16.81 -9.76
C ALA A 328 15.09 17.86 -8.65
N PRO A 329 16.02 18.83 -8.77
CA PRO A 329 16.26 19.83 -7.71
C PRO A 329 15.03 20.62 -7.28
N ALA A 330 14.03 20.76 -8.18
CA ALA A 330 12.75 21.41 -7.85
C ALA A 330 11.95 20.69 -6.75
N LEU A 331 12.27 19.42 -6.47
CA LEU A 331 11.64 18.62 -5.41
C LEU A 331 12.37 18.77 -4.05
N ALA A 332 13.56 19.37 -4.04
CA ALA A 332 14.31 19.57 -2.81
C ALA A 332 13.56 20.53 -1.86
N GLY A 333 13.36 20.08 -0.62
CA GLY A 333 12.69 20.89 0.40
C GLY A 333 11.17 20.67 0.56
N THR A 334 10.53 19.80 -0.25
CA THR A 334 9.12 19.44 -0.10
C THR A 334 8.85 18.44 1.03
N GLY A 335 9.88 17.74 1.54
CA GLY A 335 9.77 16.92 2.74
C GLY A 335 10.02 17.79 3.97
N GLY A 336 9.01 17.94 4.85
CA GLY A 336 9.19 18.63 6.14
C GLY A 336 10.34 18.00 6.94
N ARG A 337 10.99 18.82 7.80
CA ARG A 337 12.16 18.42 8.60
C ARG A 337 11.93 17.23 9.56
N ASP A 338 10.70 16.77 9.68
CA ASP A 338 10.29 15.70 10.60
C ASP A 338 10.12 14.33 9.91
N ALA A 339 10.35 14.22 8.60
CA ALA A 339 10.32 12.95 7.90
C ALA A 339 11.69 12.26 8.05
N GLN A 340 11.88 11.52 9.13
CA GLN A 340 12.99 10.58 9.19
C GLN A 340 12.80 9.51 8.11
N PRO A 341 13.86 9.14 7.37
CA PRO A 341 13.77 8.12 6.33
C PRO A 341 13.33 6.80 6.96
N SER A 342 12.18 6.28 6.51
CA SER A 342 11.82 4.89 6.77
C SER A 342 12.92 4.01 6.19
N VAL A 343 13.52 3.22 7.04
CA VAL A 343 14.56 2.20 6.83
C VAL A 343 15.09 2.13 5.40
N THR A 344 16.17 2.86 5.14
CA THR A 344 17.05 2.53 4.02
C THR A 344 17.86 1.34 4.50
N LEU A 345 17.59 0.13 4.01
CA LEU A 345 18.46 -1.01 4.22
C LEU A 345 19.79 -0.70 3.51
N SER A 346 20.72 -0.05 4.23
CA SER A 346 22.12 0.03 3.81
C SER A 346 22.82 -1.28 4.18
N ARG A 347 23.65 -1.80 3.29
CA ARG A 347 24.56 -2.92 3.58
C ARG A 347 25.31 -2.61 4.87
N GLY A 348 25.02 -3.30 5.96
CA GLY A 348 25.84 -3.19 7.16
C GLY A 348 25.32 -3.73 8.47
N ASP A 349 24.08 -4.23 8.58
CA ASP A 349 23.60 -4.81 9.83
C ASP A 349 22.86 -6.14 9.55
N ALA A 350 23.62 -7.18 9.29
CA ALA A 350 23.21 -8.57 9.34
C ALA A 350 24.17 -9.35 10.24
#